data_9170f91a89dc300f60d0d1bc69e7bbf7
#
_entry.id   9170f91a89dc300f60d0d1bc69e7bbf7
#
_cell.length_a   1.000
_cell.length_b   1.000
_cell.length_c   1.000
_cell.angle_alpha   90.00
_cell.angle_beta   90.00
_cell.angle_gamma   90.00
#
_symmetry.space_group_name_H-M   'P 1'
#
loop_
_entity.id
_entity.type
_entity.pdbx_description
1 polymer ?
#
loop_
_entity_poly.entity_id
_entity_poly.type
_entity_poly.pdbx_seq_one_letter_code
_entity_poly.pdbx_strand_id
1 'polypeptide(L)'
;MVISPIYITIGRMFEQNFLFEVPKYQRYYAWESEQVSDFIKDLDGILADSEKDHFFGGIVCVSKKVDGSTRQQKELIDGQQRLTTSILLIISIIRKYEELLSSGTLSKDDVEIIKSRIAKLEEKYR
;
A
#
# COMPACT_ATOMS: atom_id res chain seq x y z
N MET A 1 -27.66 2.79 -8.33
CA MET A 1 -26.32 2.30 -7.94
C MET A 1 -26.40 1.85 -6.48
N VAL A 2 -26.09 0.59 -6.23
CA VAL A 2 -26.04 0.06 -4.87
C VAL A 2 -24.60 0.13 -4.38
N ILE A 3 -24.38 0.83 -3.27
CA ILE A 3 -23.07 0.90 -2.63
C ILE A 3 -23.04 -0.17 -1.53
N SER A 4 -22.12 -1.12 -1.70
CA SER A 4 -21.92 -2.18 -0.72
C SER A 4 -20.56 -1.98 -0.05
N PRO A 5 -20.50 -1.38 1.14
CA PRO A 5 -19.23 -1.20 1.83
C PRO A 5 -18.65 -2.54 2.30
N ILE A 6 -17.34 -2.68 2.15
CA ILE A 6 -16.59 -3.84 2.61
C ILE A 6 -15.51 -3.35 3.56
N TYR A 7 -15.42 -3.99 4.73
CA TYR A 7 -14.34 -3.72 5.67
C TYR A 7 -13.20 -4.71 5.41
N ILE A 8 -12.05 -4.18 5.02
CA ILE A 8 -10.91 -5.00 4.62
C ILE A 8 -9.62 -4.31 5.07
N THR A 9 -8.62 -5.10 5.45
CA THR A 9 -7.30 -4.54 5.75
C THR A 9 -6.57 -4.16 4.46
N ILE A 10 -5.62 -3.23 4.54
CA ILE A 10 -4.79 -2.85 3.40
C ILE A 10 -4.07 -4.07 2.85
N GLY A 11 -3.52 -4.90 3.73
CA GLY A 11 -2.84 -6.12 3.31
C GLY A 11 -3.72 -7.06 2.50
N ARG A 12 -4.94 -7.29 2.94
CA ARG A 12 -5.89 -8.14 2.22
C ARG A 12 -6.35 -7.51 0.91
N MET A 13 -6.49 -6.20 0.87
CA MET A 13 -6.86 -5.49 -0.36
C MET A 13 -5.82 -5.74 -1.46
N PHE A 14 -4.53 -5.72 -1.14
CA PHE A 14 -3.47 -5.99 -2.10
C PHE A 14 -3.31 -7.48 -2.44
N GLU A 15 -3.85 -8.38 -1.62
CA GLU A 15 -3.91 -9.81 -1.94
C GLU A 15 -4.98 -10.14 -2.99
N GLN A 16 -5.96 -9.26 -3.16
CA GLN A 16 -6.97 -9.41 -4.19
C GLN A 16 -6.36 -9.17 -5.57
N ASN A 17 -6.90 -9.82 -6.58
CA ASN A 17 -6.42 -9.64 -7.95
C ASN A 17 -7.04 -8.38 -8.58
N PHE A 18 -6.83 -7.23 -7.93
CA PHE A 18 -7.32 -5.94 -8.38
C PHE A 18 -6.26 -5.17 -9.15
N LEU A 19 -6.67 -4.52 -10.19
CA LEU A 19 -5.86 -3.51 -10.88
C LEU A 19 -6.54 -2.16 -10.67
N PHE A 20 -5.91 -1.29 -9.88
CA PHE A 20 -6.44 0.05 -9.62
C PHE A 20 -6.09 1.00 -10.76
N GLU A 21 -7.07 1.76 -11.19
CA GLU A 21 -6.90 2.77 -12.23
C GLU A 21 -7.35 4.12 -11.69
N VAL A 22 -6.52 5.15 -11.89
CA VAL A 22 -6.87 6.53 -11.54
C VAL A 22 -7.43 7.20 -12.80
N PRO A 23 -8.69 7.65 -12.80
CA PRO A 23 -9.27 8.34 -13.95
C PRO A 23 -8.54 9.63 -14.29
N LYS A 24 -8.52 10.00 -15.56
CA LYS A 24 -7.84 11.21 -16.05
C LYS A 24 -8.38 12.50 -15.46
N TYR A 25 -9.65 12.52 -15.05
CA TYR A 25 -10.30 13.69 -14.47
C TYR A 25 -10.06 13.83 -12.97
N GLN A 26 -9.34 12.90 -12.34
CA GLN A 26 -9.06 12.94 -10.93
C GLN A 26 -7.81 13.77 -10.63
N ARG A 27 -7.67 14.16 -9.35
CA ARG A 27 -6.57 15.00 -8.93
C ARG A 27 -5.24 14.27 -9.00
N TYR A 28 -4.18 15.02 -9.35
CA TYR A 28 -2.82 14.56 -9.14
C TYR A 28 -2.53 14.39 -7.65
N TYR A 29 -1.47 13.67 -7.34
CA TYR A 29 -1.02 13.52 -5.96
C TYR A 29 -0.75 14.90 -5.36
N ALA A 30 -1.48 15.25 -4.32
CA ALA A 30 -1.48 16.58 -3.72
C ALA A 30 -1.11 16.61 -2.24
N TRP A 31 -0.83 15.46 -1.63
CA TRP A 31 -0.40 15.45 -0.23
C TRP A 31 0.97 16.10 -0.09
N GLU A 32 1.05 17.02 0.86
CA GLU A 32 2.29 17.68 1.23
C GLU A 32 2.89 17.01 2.48
N SER A 33 4.02 17.53 2.93
CA SER A 33 4.76 16.94 4.06
C SER A 33 3.93 16.83 5.34
N GLU A 34 2.98 17.74 5.56
CA GLU A 34 2.10 17.71 6.74
C GLU A 34 1.20 16.47 6.75
N GLN A 35 0.51 16.20 5.65
CA GLN A 35 -0.37 15.04 5.54
C GLN A 35 0.41 13.73 5.61
N VAL A 36 1.56 13.67 4.95
CA VAL A 36 2.44 12.50 5.00
C VAL A 36 2.97 12.28 6.42
N SER A 37 3.36 13.36 7.11
CA SER A 37 3.84 13.29 8.49
C SER A 37 2.75 12.76 9.44
N ASP A 38 1.52 13.23 9.29
CA ASP A 38 0.39 12.75 10.09
C ASP A 38 0.12 11.26 9.84
N PHE A 39 0.17 10.83 8.59
CA PHE A 39 0.02 9.43 8.21
C PHE A 39 1.11 8.55 8.86
N ILE A 40 2.36 8.99 8.82
CA ILE A 40 3.48 8.26 9.43
C ILE A 40 3.33 8.18 10.96
N LYS A 41 2.90 9.27 11.60
CA LYS A 41 2.65 9.29 13.05
C LYS A 41 1.57 8.29 13.45
N ASP A 42 0.52 8.18 12.66
CA ASP A 42 -0.55 7.20 12.90
C ASP A 42 -0.01 5.77 12.81
N LEU A 43 0.85 5.49 11.84
CA LEU A 43 1.49 4.18 11.70
C LEU A 43 2.43 3.88 12.86
N ASP A 44 3.21 4.85 13.33
CA ASP A 44 4.07 4.70 14.50
C ASP A 44 3.25 4.36 15.75
N GLY A 45 2.08 4.98 15.89
CA GLY A 45 1.15 4.67 16.98
C GLY A 45 0.68 3.21 16.96
N ILE A 46 0.42 2.65 15.78
CA ILE A 46 0.05 1.24 15.62
C ILE A 46 1.21 0.33 15.98
N LEU A 47 2.42 0.66 15.56
CA LEU A 47 3.62 -0.12 15.87
C LEU A 47 3.94 -0.12 17.37
N ALA A 48 3.67 0.98 18.05
CA ALA A 48 3.88 1.09 19.50
C ALA A 48 2.84 0.29 20.30
N ASP A 49 1.65 0.10 19.76
CA ASP A 49 0.57 -0.67 20.37
C ASP A 49 -0.03 -1.61 19.32
N SER A 50 0.41 -2.86 19.33
CA SER A 50 0.01 -3.86 18.34
C SER A 50 -1.47 -4.25 18.43
N GLU A 51 -2.14 -3.92 19.51
CA GLU A 51 -3.59 -4.17 19.67
C GLU A 51 -4.45 -3.04 19.11
N LYS A 52 -3.82 -1.92 18.75
CA LYS A 52 -4.53 -0.75 18.26
C LYS A 52 -4.68 -0.80 16.74
N ASP A 53 -5.90 -0.77 16.28
CA ASP A 53 -6.21 -0.65 14.86
C ASP A 53 -6.29 0.82 14.46
N HIS A 54 -5.81 1.13 13.27
CA HIS A 54 -5.96 2.45 12.67
C HIS A 54 -6.97 2.39 11.53
N PHE A 55 -7.98 3.24 11.58
CA PHE A 55 -8.90 3.38 10.46
C PHE A 55 -8.24 4.22 9.35
N PHE A 56 -7.88 3.55 8.28
CA PHE A 56 -7.19 4.14 7.13
C PHE A 56 -8.05 5.16 6.38
N GLY A 57 -9.35 5.02 6.44
CA GLY A 57 -10.31 5.81 5.70
C GLY A 57 -10.96 5.02 4.58
N GLY A 58 -11.96 5.63 3.96
CA GLY A 58 -12.69 4.99 2.87
C GLY A 58 -11.95 5.11 1.54
N ILE A 59 -12.02 4.06 0.75
CA ILE A 59 -11.62 4.06 -0.65
C ILE A 59 -12.86 3.69 -1.45
N VAL A 60 -13.22 4.52 -2.42
CA VAL A 60 -14.38 4.27 -3.27
C VAL A 60 -13.89 3.91 -4.67
N CYS A 61 -14.31 2.74 -5.14
CA CYS A 61 -13.95 2.22 -6.45
C CYS A 61 -15.20 1.81 -7.22
N VAL A 62 -15.12 1.89 -8.54
CA VAL A 62 -16.11 1.32 -9.46
C VAL A 62 -15.47 0.15 -10.16
N SER A 63 -16.14 -1.00 -10.11
CA SER A 63 -15.66 -2.20 -10.81
C SER A 63 -15.89 -2.07 -12.31
N LYS A 64 -14.85 -2.36 -13.07
CA LYS A 64 -14.93 -2.47 -14.54
C LYS A 64 -14.61 -3.89 -14.95
N LYS A 65 -15.44 -4.47 -15.82
CA LYS A 65 -15.15 -5.76 -16.42
C LYS A 65 -14.34 -5.52 -17.70
N VAL A 66 -13.20 -6.21 -17.79
CA VAL A 66 -12.40 -6.22 -19.01
C VAL A 66 -12.37 -7.66 -19.51
N ASP A 67 -12.83 -7.84 -20.74
CA ASP A 67 -12.86 -9.16 -21.36
C ASP A 67 -11.43 -9.71 -21.53
N GLY A 68 -11.25 -10.96 -21.16
CA GLY A 68 -9.97 -11.67 -21.30
C GLY A 68 -8.94 -11.39 -20.21
N SER A 69 -9.25 -10.56 -19.22
CA SER A 69 -8.37 -10.30 -18.08
C SER A 69 -8.77 -11.14 -16.88
N THR A 70 -7.78 -11.73 -16.21
CA THR A 70 -7.98 -12.41 -14.93
C THR A 70 -8.00 -11.42 -13.76
N ARG A 71 -7.56 -10.18 -13.96
CA ARG A 71 -7.55 -9.13 -12.96
C ARG A 71 -8.85 -8.34 -13.00
N GLN A 72 -9.40 -8.04 -11.83
CA GLN A 72 -10.54 -7.15 -11.71
C GLN A 72 -10.04 -5.70 -11.73
N GLN A 73 -10.47 -4.94 -12.74
CA GLN A 73 -10.16 -3.51 -12.78
C GLN A 73 -11.07 -2.74 -11.84
N LYS A 74 -10.47 -1.90 -11.03
CA LYS A 74 -11.15 -1.00 -10.10
C LYS A 74 -10.77 0.44 -10.44
N GLU A 75 -11.74 1.21 -10.91
CA GLU A 75 -11.55 2.65 -11.12
C GLU A 75 -11.65 3.36 -9.77
N LEU A 76 -10.59 4.06 -9.39
CA LEU A 76 -10.47 4.70 -8.09
C LEU A 76 -11.16 6.07 -8.12
N ILE A 77 -12.26 6.19 -7.39
CA ILE A 77 -13.06 7.43 -7.33
C ILE A 77 -12.64 8.31 -6.15
N ASP A 78 -12.38 7.72 -5.00
CA ASP A 78 -11.96 8.45 -3.80
C ASP A 78 -10.92 7.65 -3.03
N GLY A 79 -10.12 8.34 -2.23
CA GLY A 79 -9.04 7.72 -1.45
C GLY A 79 -7.72 7.60 -2.19
N GLN A 80 -7.55 8.28 -3.31
CA GLN A 80 -6.35 8.21 -4.16
C GLN A 80 -5.08 8.59 -3.40
N GLN A 81 -5.15 9.67 -2.59
CA GLN A 81 -3.98 10.17 -1.85
C GLN A 81 -3.49 9.13 -0.84
N ARG A 82 -4.41 8.53 -0.10
CA ARG A 82 -4.10 7.50 0.90
C ARG A 82 -3.50 6.26 0.26
N LEU A 83 -4.13 5.77 -0.81
CA LEU A 83 -3.66 4.57 -1.50
C LEU A 83 -2.28 4.81 -2.13
N THR A 84 -2.09 5.94 -2.79
CA THR A 84 -0.81 6.30 -3.39
C THR A 84 0.28 6.42 -2.33
N THR A 85 -0.02 7.08 -1.20
CA THR A 85 0.94 7.22 -0.10
C THR A 85 1.33 5.86 0.48
N SER A 86 0.37 4.94 0.64
CA SER A 86 0.66 3.59 1.11
C SER A 86 1.59 2.84 0.17
N ILE A 87 1.37 2.94 -1.14
CA ILE A 87 2.22 2.31 -2.15
C ILE A 87 3.63 2.91 -2.12
N LEU A 88 3.74 4.23 -2.04
CA LEU A 88 5.03 4.91 -1.95
C LEU A 88 5.80 4.50 -0.70
N LEU A 89 5.10 4.35 0.43
CA LEU A 89 5.71 3.87 1.66
C LEU A 89 6.28 2.46 1.50
N ILE A 90 5.52 1.55 0.90
CA ILE A 90 5.98 0.18 0.66
C ILE A 90 7.21 0.16 -0.24
N ILE A 91 7.21 0.94 -1.31
CA ILE A 91 8.38 1.08 -2.21
C ILE A 91 9.59 1.61 -1.44
N SER A 92 9.37 2.60 -0.58
CA SER A 92 10.44 3.20 0.24
C SER A 92 11.03 2.18 1.22
N ILE A 93 10.20 1.34 1.81
CA ILE A 93 10.65 0.25 2.70
C ILE A 93 11.51 -0.74 1.93
N ILE A 94 11.08 -1.17 0.74
CA ILE A 94 11.84 -2.09 -0.10
C ILE A 94 13.20 -1.49 -0.45
N ARG A 95 13.25 -0.23 -0.88
CA ARG A 95 14.49 0.48 -1.20
C ARG A 95 15.43 0.57 0.00
N LYS A 96 14.89 0.82 1.17
CA LYS A 96 15.71 0.88 2.40
C LYS A 96 16.32 -0.48 2.73
N TYR A 97 15.57 -1.55 2.57
CA TYR A 97 16.11 -2.90 2.73
C TYR A 97 17.22 -3.20 1.72
N GLU A 98 17.04 -2.79 0.47
CA GLU A 98 18.05 -2.95 -0.57
C GLU A 98 19.34 -2.18 -0.25
N GLU A 99 19.22 -0.94 0.24
CA GLU A 99 20.36 -0.15 0.72
C GLU A 99 21.11 -0.86 1.84
N LEU A 100 20.41 -1.40 2.81
CA LEU A 100 21.01 -2.13 3.92
C LEU A 100 21.76 -3.37 3.45
N LEU A 101 21.21 -4.09 2.47
CA LEU A 101 21.90 -5.23 1.86
C LEU A 101 23.19 -4.81 1.15
N SER A 102 23.18 -3.68 0.46
CA SER A 102 24.33 -3.15 -0.28
C SER A 102 25.41 -2.57 0.62
N SER A 103 25.08 -2.21 1.86
CA SER A 103 26.02 -1.59 2.79
C SER A 103 27.14 -2.52 3.26
N GLY A 104 26.91 -3.83 3.21
CA GLY A 104 27.87 -4.83 3.67
C GLY A 104 28.08 -4.88 5.17
N THR A 105 27.28 -4.13 5.94
CA THR A 105 27.43 -4.02 7.41
C THR A 105 26.59 -5.03 8.19
N LEU A 106 25.73 -5.79 7.52
CA LEU A 106 24.80 -6.72 8.15
C LEU A 106 25.43 -8.10 8.36
N SER A 107 25.01 -8.78 9.43
CA SER A 107 25.33 -10.19 9.64
C SER A 107 24.66 -11.07 8.58
N LYS A 108 25.13 -12.31 8.42
CA LYS A 108 24.51 -13.27 7.49
C LYS A 108 23.04 -13.53 7.83
N ASP A 109 22.73 -13.64 9.12
CA ASP A 109 21.35 -13.89 9.56
C ASP A 109 20.44 -12.72 9.22
N ASP A 110 20.89 -11.48 9.43
CA ASP A 110 20.15 -10.28 9.09
C ASP A 110 19.95 -10.15 7.58
N VAL A 111 20.96 -10.48 6.79
CA VAL A 111 20.85 -10.47 5.31
C VAL A 111 19.75 -11.43 4.86
N GLU A 112 19.68 -12.63 5.41
CA GLU A 112 18.67 -13.63 5.07
C GLU A 112 17.26 -13.16 5.45
N ILE A 113 17.10 -12.57 6.64
CA ILE A 113 15.83 -12.02 7.11
C ILE A 113 15.36 -10.92 6.17
N ILE A 114 16.23 -9.99 5.79
CA ILE A 114 15.89 -8.88 4.91
C ILE A 114 15.52 -9.38 3.51
N LYS A 115 16.27 -10.30 2.95
CA LYS A 115 15.94 -10.90 1.64
C LYS A 115 14.58 -11.57 1.65
N SER A 116 14.25 -12.28 2.72
CA SER A 116 12.95 -12.91 2.87
C SER A 116 11.83 -11.87 2.94
N ARG A 117 12.01 -10.76 3.65
CA ARG A 117 11.03 -9.68 3.74
C ARG A 117 10.81 -8.97 2.41
N ILE A 118 11.87 -8.71 1.67
CA ILE A 118 11.78 -8.11 0.33
C ILE A 118 10.97 -9.03 -0.59
N ALA A 119 11.27 -10.32 -0.61
CA ALA A 119 10.57 -11.28 -1.44
C ALA A 119 9.06 -11.32 -1.14
N LYS A 120 8.69 -11.30 0.14
CA LYS A 120 7.27 -11.26 0.55
C LYS A 120 6.57 -9.98 0.12
N LEU A 121 7.24 -8.83 0.26
CA LEU A 121 6.67 -7.55 -0.15
C LEU A 121 6.52 -7.47 -1.67
N GLU A 122 7.50 -7.90 -2.42
CA GLU A 122 7.44 -7.90 -3.88
C GLU A 122 6.36 -8.86 -4.40
N GLU A 123 6.19 -10.02 -3.81
CA GLU A 123 5.13 -10.96 -4.16
C GLU A 123 3.76 -10.33 -3.94
N LYS A 124 3.58 -9.64 -2.82
CA LYS A 124 2.28 -9.10 -2.41
C LYS A 124 1.90 -7.81 -3.12
N TYR A 125 2.86 -6.92 -3.38
CA TYR A 125 2.60 -5.55 -3.81
C TYR A 125 3.14 -5.20 -5.19
N ARG A 126 3.58 -6.17 -5.92
CA ARG A 126 4.12 -5.96 -7.26
C ARG A 126 3.05 -5.85 -8.35
#